data_34135331a5c6a4a6f9fc5d48aec8324e
#
_entry.id   34135331a5c6a4a6f9fc5d48aec8324e
#
_cell.length_a   1.000
_cell.length_b   1.000
_cell.length_c   1.000
_cell.angle_alpha   90.00
_cell.angle_beta   90.00
_cell.angle_gamma   90.00
#
_symmetry.space_group_name_H-M   'P 1'
#
loop_
_entity.id
_entity.type
_entity.pdbx_description
1 polymer ?
#
loop_
_entity_poly.entity_id
_entity_poly.type
_entity_poly.pdbx_seq_one_letter_code
_entity_poly.pdbx_strand_id
1 'polypeptide(L)'
;MPSCLAVFAHPADVEYFAAGTMLQLARRGWDLHYFDLCAGDCGSVRTDGPATAALRLPEAREAARVLGATFHAPIAGDMTLTFEIPLMRKVAAVIRRSRADIVLTHALSDYMEDHMACARLATSAAFTHGMPNFESDPPEATYAHDVTVYHALPHGLRTPLRQKVSAGLYVDVAPVHAQARQALAAHASQKEWLDVSQGADSYLATLDRMSEAVGALSGRFKMAQGWNRHLHLGYSAKEIDPLRSALGSDCAVNEAHEAALEKPLP
;
A
#
# COMPACT_ATOMS: atom_id res chain seq x y z
N MET A 1 -18.14 -8.42 6.48
CA MET A 1 -17.17 -8.98 5.52
C MET A 1 -15.78 -8.59 6.00
N PRO A 2 -14.75 -9.40 5.75
CA PRO A 2 -13.39 -8.97 6.06
C PRO A 2 -12.99 -7.80 5.17
N SER A 3 -12.11 -6.93 5.68
CA SER A 3 -11.76 -5.66 5.05
C SER A 3 -10.25 -5.50 4.88
N CYS A 4 -9.84 -4.98 3.73
CA CYS A 4 -8.46 -4.64 3.39
C CYS A 4 -8.37 -3.14 3.09
N LEU A 5 -7.50 -2.44 3.83
CA LEU A 5 -7.20 -1.03 3.63
C LEU A 5 -5.77 -0.87 3.08
N ALA A 6 -5.66 -0.30 1.89
CA ALA A 6 -4.38 0.16 1.35
C ALA A 6 -4.12 1.60 1.79
N VAL A 7 -3.03 1.84 2.50
CA VAL A 7 -2.57 3.16 2.97
C VAL A 7 -1.22 3.44 2.34
N PHE A 8 -1.20 4.31 1.34
CA PHE A 8 0.01 4.65 0.60
C PHE A 8 0.23 6.16 0.58
N ALA A 9 1.37 6.60 0.08
CA ALA A 9 1.76 8.01 0.18
C ALA A 9 1.09 8.86 -0.91
N HIS A 10 1.23 8.51 -2.18
CA HIS A 10 0.84 9.37 -3.30
C HIS A 10 -0.15 8.70 -4.25
N PRO A 11 -0.92 9.47 -5.01
CA PRO A 11 -1.73 8.94 -6.12
C PRO A 11 -0.89 8.07 -7.06
N ALA A 12 -1.39 6.87 -7.37
CA ALA A 12 -0.77 5.79 -8.12
C ALA A 12 0.09 4.79 -7.30
N ASP A 13 0.46 5.08 -6.07
CA ASP A 13 1.22 4.13 -5.25
C ASP A 13 0.41 2.87 -4.94
N VAL A 14 -0.89 3.00 -4.64
CA VAL A 14 -1.77 1.83 -4.43
C VAL A 14 -1.72 0.91 -5.64
N GLU A 15 -1.74 1.45 -6.85
CA GLU A 15 -1.73 0.67 -8.08
C GLU A 15 -0.41 -0.07 -8.27
N TYR A 16 0.71 0.59 -8.01
CA TYR A 16 2.04 -0.03 -8.14
C TYR A 16 2.28 -1.14 -7.12
N PHE A 17 1.87 -0.91 -5.87
CA PHE A 17 2.31 -1.76 -4.76
C PHE A 17 1.24 -2.74 -4.28
N ALA A 18 -0.06 -2.42 -4.40
CA ALA A 18 -1.12 -3.15 -3.72
C ALA A 18 -2.29 -3.59 -4.60
N ALA A 19 -2.56 -2.95 -5.74
CA ALA A 19 -3.79 -3.18 -6.51
C ALA A 19 -4.01 -4.65 -6.89
N GLY A 20 -2.97 -5.37 -7.28
CA GLY A 20 -3.09 -6.78 -7.61
C GLY A 20 -3.51 -7.64 -6.42
N THR A 21 -2.93 -7.41 -5.26
CA THR A 21 -3.29 -8.08 -3.99
C THR A 21 -4.70 -7.74 -3.57
N MET A 22 -5.10 -6.47 -3.63
CA MET A 22 -6.46 -6.01 -3.35
C MET A 22 -7.48 -6.71 -4.25
N LEU A 23 -7.24 -6.74 -5.56
CA LEU A 23 -8.12 -7.42 -6.52
C LEU A 23 -8.23 -8.93 -6.27
N GLN A 24 -7.15 -9.57 -5.84
CA GLN A 24 -7.19 -10.97 -5.44
C GLN A 24 -8.04 -11.18 -4.17
N LEU A 25 -7.99 -10.26 -3.21
CA LEU A 25 -8.86 -10.26 -2.03
C LEU A 25 -10.32 -9.98 -2.40
N ALA A 26 -10.59 -9.02 -3.31
CA ALA A 26 -11.95 -8.73 -3.80
C ALA A 26 -12.63 -9.97 -4.42
N ARG A 27 -11.89 -10.77 -5.19
CA ARG A 27 -12.39 -12.04 -5.76
C ARG A 27 -12.79 -13.07 -4.70
N ARG A 28 -12.41 -12.85 -3.45
CA ARG A 28 -12.74 -13.68 -2.27
C ARG A 28 -13.74 -13.02 -1.33
N GLY A 29 -14.38 -11.93 -1.79
CA GLY A 29 -15.45 -11.25 -1.06
C GLY A 29 -14.96 -10.33 0.05
N TRP A 30 -13.74 -9.82 -0.04
CA TRP A 30 -13.22 -8.79 0.87
C TRP A 30 -13.69 -7.40 0.44
N ASP A 31 -14.01 -6.55 1.42
CA ASP A 31 -14.19 -5.12 1.21
C ASP A 31 -12.85 -4.45 1.02
N LEU A 32 -12.77 -3.55 0.05
CA LEU A 32 -11.54 -2.83 -0.27
C LEU A 32 -11.66 -1.35 0.06
N HIS A 33 -10.60 -0.79 0.63
CA HIS A 33 -10.45 0.62 0.93
C HIS A 33 -9.14 1.15 0.36
N TYR A 34 -9.21 2.33 -0.27
CA TYR A 34 -8.13 3.00 -0.97
C TYR A 34 -7.83 4.33 -0.28
N PHE A 35 -6.59 4.55 0.18
CA PHE A 35 -6.20 5.74 0.90
C PHE A 35 -4.76 6.17 0.60
N ASP A 36 -4.62 7.13 -0.33
CA ASP A 36 -3.37 7.87 -0.49
C ASP A 36 -3.37 9.05 0.48
N LEU A 37 -2.30 9.19 1.29
CA LEU A 37 -2.22 10.21 2.34
C LEU A 37 -1.98 11.60 1.77
N CYS A 38 -1.25 11.71 0.65
CA CYS A 38 -0.87 12.95 -0.03
C CYS A 38 -1.73 13.22 -1.25
N ALA A 39 -1.85 14.49 -1.62
CA ALA A 39 -2.69 14.93 -2.73
C ALA A 39 -2.02 14.83 -4.11
N GLY A 40 -0.71 14.53 -4.17
CA GLY A 40 0.04 14.48 -5.42
C GLY A 40 0.39 15.87 -5.98
N ASP A 41 0.43 16.91 -5.15
CA ASP A 41 0.47 18.30 -5.55
C ASP A 41 1.85 18.81 -6.04
N CYS A 42 2.94 18.09 -5.77
CA CYS A 42 4.28 18.49 -6.22
C CYS A 42 4.67 17.97 -7.62
N GLY A 43 3.98 16.98 -8.15
CA GLY A 43 4.39 16.29 -9.38
C GLY A 43 3.82 16.87 -10.67
N SER A 44 4.11 18.12 -11.01
CA SER A 44 3.70 18.76 -12.27
C SER A 44 4.73 19.74 -12.77
N VAL A 45 4.83 19.87 -14.11
CA VAL A 45 5.60 20.94 -14.80
C VAL A 45 4.69 22.01 -15.40
N ARG A 46 3.37 21.86 -15.31
CA ARG A 46 2.40 22.74 -16.00
C ARG A 46 1.46 23.49 -15.06
N THR A 47 1.21 22.93 -13.89
CA THR A 47 0.24 23.45 -12.92
C THR A 47 0.91 23.68 -11.57
N ASP A 48 0.42 24.63 -10.81
CA ASP A 48 0.78 24.82 -9.41
C ASP A 48 0.21 23.69 -8.52
N GLY A 49 0.62 23.64 -7.26
CA GLY A 49 0.24 22.60 -6.33
C GLY A 49 -1.27 22.43 -6.19
N PRO A 50 -2.04 23.49 -5.85
CA PRO A 50 -3.49 23.41 -5.73
C PRO A 50 -4.20 22.91 -7.00
N ALA A 51 -3.79 23.38 -8.17
CA ALA A 51 -4.35 22.94 -9.44
C ALA A 51 -3.98 21.48 -9.75
N THR A 52 -2.75 21.05 -9.43
CA THR A 52 -2.30 19.65 -9.57
C THR A 52 -3.11 18.71 -8.68
N ALA A 53 -3.29 19.06 -7.40
CA ALA A 53 -4.13 18.28 -6.47
C ALA A 53 -5.58 18.18 -6.96
N ALA A 54 -6.14 19.29 -7.50
CA ALA A 54 -7.50 19.30 -8.04
C ALA A 54 -7.66 18.38 -9.27
N LEU A 55 -6.62 18.24 -10.09
CA LEU A 55 -6.60 17.29 -11.24
C LEU A 55 -6.47 15.83 -10.76
N ARG A 56 -5.61 15.55 -9.77
CA ARG A 56 -5.31 14.19 -9.32
C ARG A 56 -6.39 13.55 -8.45
N LEU A 57 -7.14 14.35 -7.71
CA LEU A 57 -8.22 13.85 -6.86
C LEU A 57 -9.29 13.06 -7.62
N PRO A 58 -9.87 13.52 -8.74
CA PRO A 58 -10.80 12.72 -9.54
C PRO A 58 -10.12 11.51 -10.20
N GLU A 59 -8.84 11.58 -10.58
CA GLU A 59 -8.09 10.45 -11.13
C GLU A 59 -7.94 9.33 -10.09
N ALA A 60 -7.55 9.65 -8.84
CA ALA A 60 -7.45 8.68 -7.76
C ALA A 60 -8.83 8.07 -7.38
N ARG A 61 -9.90 8.87 -7.43
CA ARG A 61 -11.27 8.35 -7.25
C ARG A 61 -11.67 7.37 -8.34
N GLU A 62 -11.30 7.63 -9.58
CA GLU A 62 -11.57 6.73 -10.70
C GLU A 62 -10.75 5.45 -10.59
N ALA A 63 -9.48 5.55 -10.19
CA ALA A 63 -8.63 4.38 -9.93
C ALA A 63 -9.23 3.48 -8.82
N ALA A 64 -9.64 4.06 -7.71
CA ALA A 64 -10.33 3.33 -6.64
C ALA A 64 -11.64 2.68 -7.15
N ARG A 65 -12.42 3.36 -8.00
CA ARG A 65 -13.64 2.81 -8.63
C ARG A 65 -13.32 1.61 -9.51
N VAL A 66 -12.26 1.66 -10.29
CA VAL A 66 -11.81 0.54 -11.13
C VAL A 66 -11.42 -0.66 -10.26
N LEU A 67 -10.80 -0.42 -9.09
CA LEU A 67 -10.45 -1.48 -8.13
C LEU A 67 -11.66 -2.00 -7.34
N GLY A 68 -12.81 -1.31 -7.40
CA GLY A 68 -13.97 -1.63 -6.56
C GLY A 68 -13.77 -1.25 -5.09
N ALA A 69 -12.90 -0.29 -4.81
CA ALA A 69 -12.52 0.12 -3.46
C ALA A 69 -13.26 1.40 -3.01
N THR A 70 -13.56 1.49 -1.73
CA THR A 70 -14.03 2.72 -1.10
C THR A 70 -12.87 3.72 -1.01
N PHE A 71 -13.00 4.87 -1.67
CA PHE A 71 -12.01 5.93 -1.69
C PHE A 71 -12.04 6.77 -0.42
N HIS A 72 -10.86 7.05 0.17
CA HIS A 72 -10.66 8.01 1.26
C HIS A 72 -9.85 9.19 0.75
N ALA A 73 -10.29 10.41 1.10
CA ALA A 73 -9.64 11.65 0.63
C ALA A 73 -8.26 11.83 1.28
N PRO A 74 -7.28 12.39 0.55
CA PRO A 74 -5.95 12.69 1.09
C PRO A 74 -6.02 13.68 2.26
N ILE A 75 -5.00 13.64 3.13
CA ILE A 75 -4.94 14.42 4.39
C ILE A 75 -3.72 15.35 4.47
N ALA A 76 -2.80 15.27 3.51
CA ALA A 76 -1.55 16.05 3.45
C ALA A 76 -1.20 16.44 2.00
N GLY A 77 -0.25 17.35 1.83
CA GLY A 77 0.45 17.59 0.57
C GLY A 77 1.70 16.71 0.45
N ASP A 78 2.24 16.63 -0.77
CA ASP A 78 3.49 15.92 -1.04
C ASP A 78 4.66 16.60 -0.29
N MET A 79 5.62 15.81 0.17
CA MET A 79 6.79 16.25 0.92
C MET A 79 6.49 16.99 2.24
N THR A 80 5.23 16.93 2.68
CA THR A 80 4.80 17.48 3.98
C THR A 80 4.33 16.41 4.95
N LEU A 81 4.39 15.14 4.55
CA LEU A 81 3.98 14.02 5.37
C LEU A 81 5.01 13.76 6.47
N THR A 82 4.62 14.00 7.71
CA THR A 82 5.46 13.81 8.89
C THR A 82 4.83 12.86 9.89
N PHE A 83 5.64 12.17 10.68
CA PHE A 83 5.11 11.36 11.78
C PHE A 83 4.72 12.25 12.95
N GLU A 84 3.46 12.69 12.96
CA GLU A 84 2.89 13.52 14.02
C GLU A 84 1.49 13.06 14.43
N ILE A 85 1.11 13.37 15.67
CA ILE A 85 -0.15 12.89 16.27
C ILE A 85 -1.40 13.37 15.50
N PRO A 86 -1.51 14.62 15.02
CA PRO A 86 -2.67 15.05 14.24
C PRO A 86 -2.90 14.20 12.98
N LEU A 87 -1.85 13.90 12.20
CA LEU A 87 -1.96 13.04 11.02
C LEU A 87 -2.26 11.58 11.42
N MET A 88 -1.62 11.07 12.48
CA MET A 88 -1.89 9.73 12.98
C MET A 88 -3.36 9.57 13.41
N ARG A 89 -3.98 10.58 14.04
CA ARG A 89 -5.41 10.57 14.39
C ARG A 89 -6.31 10.47 13.15
N LYS A 90 -5.98 11.16 12.06
CA LYS A 90 -6.72 11.08 10.80
C LYS A 90 -6.60 9.69 10.16
N VAL A 91 -5.41 9.11 10.13
CA VAL A 91 -5.20 7.73 9.63
C VAL A 91 -5.96 6.72 10.51
N ALA A 92 -5.93 6.88 11.83
CA ALA A 92 -6.67 6.03 12.78
C ALA A 92 -8.19 6.09 12.54
N ALA A 93 -8.73 7.25 12.17
CA ALA A 93 -10.14 7.38 11.82
C ALA A 93 -10.51 6.51 10.60
N VAL A 94 -9.67 6.52 9.57
CA VAL A 94 -9.91 5.69 8.36
C VAL A 94 -9.78 4.20 8.68
N ILE A 95 -8.77 3.80 9.45
CA ILE A 95 -8.58 2.40 9.90
C ILE A 95 -9.80 1.91 10.68
N ARG A 96 -10.32 2.72 11.61
CA ARG A 96 -11.49 2.38 12.41
C ARG A 96 -12.77 2.30 11.58
N ARG A 97 -12.97 3.27 10.68
CA ARG A 97 -14.13 3.31 9.77
C ARG A 97 -14.16 2.11 8.83
N SER A 98 -13.02 1.74 8.28
CA SER A 98 -12.88 0.57 7.41
C SER A 98 -12.93 -0.76 8.18
N ARG A 99 -12.76 -0.74 9.51
CA ARG A 99 -12.65 -1.94 10.36
C ARG A 99 -11.65 -2.95 9.78
N ALA A 100 -10.49 -2.45 9.35
CA ALA A 100 -9.52 -3.21 8.59
C ALA A 100 -9.03 -4.47 9.33
N ASP A 101 -9.12 -5.63 8.68
CA ASP A 101 -8.44 -6.87 9.10
C ASP A 101 -7.01 -6.89 8.55
N ILE A 102 -6.80 -6.27 7.37
CA ILE A 102 -5.50 -6.13 6.71
C ILE A 102 -5.24 -4.66 6.41
N VAL A 103 -4.07 -4.18 6.76
CA VAL A 103 -3.51 -2.89 6.31
C VAL A 103 -2.30 -3.17 5.43
N LEU A 104 -2.35 -2.72 4.18
CA LEU A 104 -1.26 -2.75 3.22
C LEU A 104 -0.61 -1.37 3.18
N THR A 105 0.72 -1.28 3.27
CA THR A 105 1.43 0.00 3.27
C THR A 105 2.84 -0.11 2.70
N HIS A 106 3.55 1.01 2.60
CA HIS A 106 4.93 1.06 2.13
C HIS A 106 5.92 0.30 3.01
N ALA A 107 7.11 0.07 2.47
CA ALA A 107 8.27 -0.42 3.22
C ALA A 107 8.67 0.57 4.33
N LEU A 108 9.18 0.05 5.46
CA LEU A 108 9.74 0.87 6.54
C LEU A 108 11.08 1.52 6.16
N SER A 109 11.76 1.00 5.12
CA SER A 109 12.97 1.58 4.53
C SER A 109 12.74 1.73 3.03
N ASP A 110 12.65 2.96 2.57
CA ASP A 110 12.34 3.33 1.19
C ASP A 110 13.23 4.50 0.76
N TYR A 111 13.34 4.74 -0.56
CA TYR A 111 14.12 5.86 -1.10
C TYR A 111 13.44 7.23 -0.87
N MET A 112 12.16 7.23 -0.52
CA MET A 112 11.33 8.43 -0.41
C MET A 112 10.81 8.62 1.01
N GLU A 113 11.00 9.83 1.56
CA GLU A 113 10.62 10.14 2.94
C GLU A 113 9.12 9.99 3.19
N ASP A 114 8.27 10.47 2.27
CA ASP A 114 6.82 10.32 2.40
C ASP A 114 6.37 8.85 2.48
N HIS A 115 7.04 7.93 1.75
CA HIS A 115 6.74 6.50 1.84
C HIS A 115 7.02 5.96 3.24
N MET A 116 8.18 6.33 3.83
CA MET A 116 8.56 5.91 5.18
C MET A 116 7.66 6.54 6.24
N ALA A 117 7.32 7.82 6.11
CA ALA A 117 6.39 8.51 6.99
C ALA A 117 4.98 7.88 6.93
N CYS A 118 4.49 7.58 5.72
CA CYS A 118 3.24 6.88 5.49
C CYS A 118 3.23 5.50 6.18
N ALA A 119 4.27 4.67 5.97
CA ALA A 119 4.37 3.36 6.60
C ALA A 119 4.34 3.45 8.13
N ARG A 120 5.03 4.42 8.71
CA ARG A 120 5.04 4.65 10.16
C ARG A 120 3.69 5.12 10.69
N LEU A 121 3.02 6.04 9.98
CA LEU A 121 1.68 6.51 10.33
C LEU A 121 0.66 5.38 10.27
N ALA A 122 0.64 4.61 9.17
CA ALA A 122 -0.27 3.48 8.97
C ALA A 122 -0.08 2.42 10.07
N THR A 123 1.16 2.03 10.34
CA THR A 123 1.50 1.05 11.37
C THR A 123 1.06 1.52 12.75
N SER A 124 1.44 2.75 13.14
CA SER A 124 1.12 3.30 14.45
C SER A 124 -0.38 3.53 14.64
N ALA A 125 -1.08 3.98 13.59
CA ALA A 125 -2.53 4.15 13.63
C ALA A 125 -3.26 2.79 13.74
N ALA A 126 -2.80 1.75 13.02
CA ALA A 126 -3.33 0.40 13.14
C ALA A 126 -3.17 -0.15 14.57
N PHE A 127 -2.03 0.14 15.23
CA PHE A 127 -1.82 -0.23 16.64
C PHE A 127 -2.89 0.34 17.58
N THR A 128 -3.47 1.50 17.24
CA THR A 128 -4.48 2.16 18.08
C THR A 128 -5.92 1.75 17.78
N HIS A 129 -6.15 0.79 16.88
CA HIS A 129 -7.49 0.43 16.40
C HIS A 129 -8.47 0.09 17.54
N GLY A 130 -8.00 -0.63 18.56
CA GLY A 130 -8.77 -1.06 19.73
C GLY A 130 -8.61 -0.18 20.96
N MET A 131 -7.90 0.96 20.90
CA MET A 131 -7.60 1.81 22.06
C MET A 131 -8.62 2.93 22.24
N PRO A 132 -9.58 2.84 23.19
CA PRO A 132 -10.65 3.84 23.34
C PRO A 132 -10.11 5.20 23.79
N ASN A 133 -8.98 5.24 24.51
CA ASN A 133 -8.37 6.48 25.01
C ASN A 133 -7.48 7.19 23.96
N PHE A 134 -7.25 6.58 22.79
CA PHE A 134 -6.66 7.27 21.66
C PHE A 134 -7.78 7.79 20.76
N GLU A 135 -8.02 9.09 20.78
CA GLU A 135 -9.05 9.73 19.97
C GLU A 135 -8.59 9.84 18.51
N SER A 136 -9.41 9.36 17.59
CA SER A 136 -9.23 9.60 16.14
C SER A 136 -9.85 10.94 15.73
N ASP A 137 -9.47 11.44 14.55
CA ASP A 137 -9.98 12.67 13.94
C ASP A 137 -10.44 12.40 12.49
N PRO A 138 -11.75 12.45 12.17
CA PRO A 138 -12.87 12.58 13.11
C PRO A 138 -12.98 11.39 14.08
N PRO A 139 -13.72 11.56 15.19
CA PRO A 139 -13.95 10.48 16.14
C PRO A 139 -14.64 9.28 15.51
N GLU A 140 -14.06 8.10 15.64
CA GLU A 140 -14.59 6.82 15.15
C GLU A 140 -14.50 5.76 16.25
N ALA A 141 -15.50 4.87 16.29
CA ALA A 141 -15.55 3.80 17.28
C ALA A 141 -14.39 2.80 17.07
N THR A 142 -13.80 2.38 18.19
CA THR A 142 -12.81 1.28 18.19
C THR A 142 -13.46 -0.04 17.80
N TYR A 143 -12.65 -1.00 17.34
CA TYR A 143 -13.09 -2.37 17.10
C TYR A 143 -12.11 -3.35 17.76
N ALA A 144 -12.60 -4.58 18.04
CA ALA A 144 -11.88 -5.54 18.88
C ALA A 144 -11.23 -6.70 18.11
N HIS A 145 -11.52 -6.86 16.80
CA HIS A 145 -10.88 -7.94 16.04
C HIS A 145 -9.45 -7.57 15.67
N ASP A 146 -8.65 -8.61 15.43
CA ASP A 146 -7.24 -8.47 15.08
C ASP A 146 -7.04 -7.71 13.77
N VAL A 147 -5.93 -6.99 13.66
CA VAL A 147 -5.46 -6.35 12.43
C VAL A 147 -4.05 -6.82 12.12
N THR A 148 -3.74 -7.06 10.84
CA THR A 148 -2.39 -7.41 10.40
C THR A 148 -1.90 -6.38 9.39
N VAL A 149 -0.69 -5.86 9.63
CA VAL A 149 -0.03 -4.89 8.73
C VAL A 149 0.96 -5.62 7.84
N TYR A 150 0.95 -5.30 6.54
CA TYR A 150 1.91 -5.79 5.57
C TYR A 150 2.60 -4.63 4.86
N HIS A 151 3.91 -4.75 4.74
CA HIS A 151 4.77 -3.77 4.08
C HIS A 151 5.12 -4.25 2.68
N ALA A 152 4.85 -3.43 1.67
CA ALA A 152 5.24 -3.68 0.29
C ALA A 152 6.77 -3.64 0.13
N LEU A 153 7.27 -4.24 -0.94
CA LEU A 153 8.65 -4.02 -1.35
C LEU A 153 8.82 -2.60 -1.92
N PRO A 154 9.93 -1.89 -1.64
CA PRO A 154 10.16 -0.55 -2.15
C PRO A 154 10.30 -0.54 -3.67
N HIS A 155 9.98 0.59 -4.31
CA HIS A 155 10.18 0.77 -5.74
C HIS A 155 11.66 0.53 -6.11
N GLY A 156 11.88 -0.16 -7.23
CA GLY A 156 13.24 -0.57 -7.66
C GLY A 156 13.82 -1.76 -6.89
N LEU A 157 13.06 -2.36 -5.94
CA LEU A 157 13.42 -3.59 -5.20
C LEU A 157 14.78 -3.50 -4.51
N ARG A 158 15.10 -2.32 -3.98
CA ARG A 158 16.35 -2.04 -3.26
C ARG A 158 16.12 -1.09 -2.10
N THR A 159 16.98 -1.22 -1.09
CA THR A 159 17.09 -0.21 -0.02
C THR A 159 17.72 1.09 -0.58
N PRO A 160 17.63 2.23 0.14
CA PRO A 160 18.35 3.46 -0.21
C PRO A 160 19.85 3.26 -0.42
N LEU A 161 20.45 2.30 0.28
CA LEU A 161 21.87 1.93 0.13
C LEU A 161 22.12 0.84 -0.94
N ARG A 162 21.18 0.62 -1.84
CA ARG A 162 21.25 -0.26 -3.03
C ARG A 162 21.30 -1.75 -2.74
N GLN A 163 21.02 -2.19 -1.51
CA GLN A 163 20.90 -3.60 -1.18
C GLN A 163 19.61 -4.15 -1.77
N LYS A 164 19.65 -5.34 -2.36
CA LYS A 164 18.46 -6.04 -2.85
C LYS A 164 17.56 -6.43 -1.69
N VAL A 165 16.25 -6.30 -1.90
CA VAL A 165 15.23 -6.71 -0.94
C VAL A 165 14.52 -7.97 -1.41
N SER A 166 13.95 -8.72 -0.46
CA SER A 166 13.06 -9.85 -0.70
C SER A 166 11.82 -9.72 0.17
N ALA A 167 10.78 -10.45 -0.17
CA ALA A 167 9.56 -10.53 0.63
C ALA A 167 9.47 -11.86 1.35
N GLY A 168 8.77 -11.88 2.50
CA GLY A 168 8.37 -13.11 3.19
C GLY A 168 7.20 -13.81 2.49
N LEU A 169 6.33 -13.03 1.81
CA LEU A 169 5.15 -13.54 1.10
C LEU A 169 5.05 -12.92 -0.29
N TYR A 170 4.76 -13.71 -1.31
CA TYR A 170 4.45 -13.27 -2.66
C TYR A 170 3.01 -13.64 -3.02
N VAL A 171 2.29 -12.70 -3.66
CA VAL A 171 0.92 -12.88 -4.15
C VAL A 171 0.93 -12.90 -5.67
N ASP A 172 0.33 -13.93 -6.29
CA ASP A 172 0.13 -13.99 -7.75
C ASP A 172 -0.85 -12.91 -8.19
N VAL A 173 -0.39 -11.98 -9.00
CA VAL A 173 -1.21 -10.91 -9.54
C VAL A 173 -1.47 -11.05 -11.05
N ALA A 174 -0.89 -12.04 -11.72
CA ALA A 174 -1.07 -12.24 -13.15
C ALA A 174 -2.56 -12.31 -13.58
N PRO A 175 -3.46 -13.00 -12.83
CA PRO A 175 -4.88 -13.09 -13.20
C PRO A 175 -5.65 -11.77 -13.13
N VAL A 176 -5.14 -10.77 -12.44
CA VAL A 176 -5.80 -9.47 -12.18
C VAL A 176 -5.00 -8.28 -12.69
N HIS A 177 -3.83 -8.52 -13.26
CA HIS A 177 -2.87 -7.49 -13.67
C HIS A 177 -3.47 -6.50 -14.69
N ALA A 178 -4.30 -6.97 -15.62
CA ALA A 178 -4.95 -6.09 -16.60
C ALA A 178 -5.86 -5.05 -15.92
N GLN A 179 -6.58 -5.44 -14.86
CA GLN A 179 -7.44 -4.51 -14.11
C GLN A 179 -6.60 -3.55 -13.25
N ALA A 180 -5.53 -4.02 -12.61
CA ALA A 180 -4.59 -3.15 -11.90
C ALA A 180 -3.96 -2.11 -12.84
N ARG A 181 -3.57 -2.53 -14.04
CA ARG A 181 -3.05 -1.65 -15.09
C ARG A 181 -4.08 -0.62 -15.58
N GLN A 182 -5.37 -1.01 -15.65
CA GLN A 182 -6.46 -0.09 -15.97
C GLN A 182 -6.66 0.95 -14.85
N ALA A 183 -6.56 0.56 -13.58
CA ALA A 183 -6.63 1.50 -12.47
C ALA A 183 -5.48 2.51 -12.53
N LEU A 184 -4.24 2.05 -12.76
CA LEU A 184 -3.08 2.94 -12.92
C LEU A 184 -3.25 3.91 -14.11
N ALA A 185 -3.86 3.48 -15.20
CA ALA A 185 -4.09 4.32 -16.37
C ALA A 185 -5.08 5.48 -16.10
N ALA A 186 -5.85 5.44 -15.01
CA ALA A 186 -6.72 6.55 -14.60
C ALA A 186 -5.92 7.80 -14.17
N HIS A 187 -4.66 7.65 -13.74
CA HIS A 187 -3.76 8.73 -13.32
C HIS A 187 -3.09 9.40 -14.54
N ALA A 188 -3.87 10.03 -15.42
CA ALA A 188 -3.37 10.59 -16.69
C ALA A 188 -2.36 11.74 -16.47
N SER A 189 -2.59 12.59 -15.47
CA SER A 189 -1.69 13.69 -15.14
C SER A 189 -0.34 13.20 -14.59
N GLN A 190 -0.34 12.11 -13.84
CA GLN A 190 0.88 11.46 -13.33
C GLN A 190 1.69 10.85 -14.48
N LYS A 191 1.02 10.23 -15.46
CA LYS A 191 1.67 9.70 -16.66
C LYS A 191 2.45 10.79 -17.38
N GLU A 192 1.82 11.96 -17.60
CA GLU A 192 2.46 13.09 -18.26
C GLU A 192 3.71 13.57 -17.51
N TRP A 193 3.63 13.72 -16.19
CA TRP A 193 4.76 14.10 -15.36
C TRP A 193 5.93 13.11 -15.45
N LEU A 194 5.64 11.81 -15.37
CA LEU A 194 6.67 10.76 -15.41
C LEU A 194 7.26 10.59 -16.81
N ASP A 195 6.46 10.73 -17.87
CA ASP A 195 6.96 10.72 -19.25
C ASP A 195 7.96 11.86 -19.50
N VAL A 196 7.72 13.04 -18.93
CA VAL A 196 8.65 14.18 -19.04
C VAL A 196 9.89 13.98 -18.19
N SER A 197 9.75 13.47 -16.96
CA SER A 197 10.85 13.38 -15.99
C SER A 197 11.68 12.11 -16.13
N GLN A 198 11.10 11.01 -16.61
CA GLN A 198 11.72 9.67 -16.63
C GLN A 198 11.71 8.98 -18.00
N GLY A 199 11.13 9.60 -19.03
CA GLY A 199 11.04 9.08 -20.39
C GLY A 199 9.66 8.52 -20.76
N ALA A 200 9.33 8.64 -22.06
CA ALA A 200 8.01 8.27 -22.60
C ALA A 200 7.67 6.78 -22.40
N ASP A 201 6.37 6.51 -22.18
CA ASP A 201 5.78 5.18 -21.99
C ASP A 201 6.33 4.36 -20.81
N SER A 202 7.11 5.01 -19.92
CA SER A 202 7.67 4.31 -18.74
C SER A 202 6.62 3.93 -17.70
N TYR A 203 5.52 4.69 -17.61
CA TYR A 203 4.55 4.64 -16.52
C TYR A 203 3.87 3.26 -16.37
N LEU A 204 3.10 2.84 -17.37
CA LEU A 204 2.44 1.53 -17.33
C LEU A 204 3.43 0.36 -17.47
N ALA A 205 4.45 0.53 -18.32
CA ALA A 205 5.51 -0.47 -18.47
C ALA A 205 6.34 -0.68 -17.19
N THR A 206 6.39 0.31 -16.31
CA THR A 206 7.05 0.16 -14.99
C THR A 206 6.25 -0.76 -14.08
N LEU A 207 4.92 -0.67 -14.06
CA LEU A 207 4.08 -1.63 -13.33
C LEU A 207 4.30 -3.06 -13.85
N ASP A 208 4.32 -3.22 -15.18
CA ASP A 208 4.52 -4.54 -15.81
C ASP A 208 5.88 -5.12 -15.38
N ARG A 209 6.97 -4.36 -15.58
CA ARG A 209 8.34 -4.79 -15.19
C ARG A 209 8.50 -5.05 -13.71
N MET A 210 7.88 -4.24 -12.84
CA MET A 210 7.95 -4.42 -11.41
C MET A 210 7.24 -5.70 -10.98
N SER A 211 6.03 -5.95 -11.52
CA SER A 211 5.28 -7.17 -11.24
C SER A 211 6.01 -8.42 -11.73
N GLU A 212 6.64 -8.38 -12.91
CA GLU A 212 7.46 -9.47 -13.44
C GLU A 212 8.72 -9.70 -12.60
N ALA A 213 9.41 -8.64 -12.18
CA ALA A 213 10.60 -8.74 -11.34
C ALA A 213 10.28 -9.37 -9.97
N VAL A 214 9.16 -8.99 -9.35
CA VAL A 214 8.70 -9.61 -8.09
C VAL A 214 8.24 -11.04 -8.34
N GLY A 215 7.60 -11.32 -9.49
CA GLY A 215 7.27 -12.68 -9.93
C GLY A 215 8.51 -13.58 -10.00
N ALA A 216 9.59 -13.07 -10.61
CA ALA A 216 10.88 -13.78 -10.66
C ALA A 216 11.48 -14.03 -9.26
N LEU A 217 11.36 -13.06 -8.32
CA LEU A 217 11.78 -13.25 -6.93
C LEU A 217 10.99 -14.37 -6.22
N SER A 218 9.72 -14.55 -6.56
CA SER A 218 8.88 -15.60 -5.98
C SER A 218 9.33 -17.02 -6.39
N GLY A 219 10.06 -17.15 -7.50
CA GLY A 219 10.42 -18.44 -8.10
C GLY A 219 9.22 -19.28 -8.57
N ARG A 220 7.99 -18.73 -8.53
CA ARG A 220 6.75 -19.48 -8.78
C ARG A 220 5.78 -18.77 -9.72
N PHE A 221 5.62 -17.45 -9.59
CA PHE A 221 4.61 -16.68 -10.30
C PHE A 221 5.22 -15.91 -11.47
N LYS A 222 4.43 -15.69 -12.52
CA LYS A 222 4.84 -14.86 -13.66
C LYS A 222 4.90 -13.38 -13.27
N MET A 223 3.90 -12.93 -12.51
CA MET A 223 3.77 -11.59 -11.98
C MET A 223 3.33 -11.69 -10.53
N ALA A 224 3.98 -10.94 -9.63
CA ALA A 224 3.64 -10.96 -8.22
C ALA A 224 3.76 -9.59 -7.57
N GLN A 225 3.13 -9.46 -6.40
CA GLN A 225 3.41 -8.43 -5.40
C GLN A 225 4.02 -9.09 -4.16
N GLY A 226 4.97 -8.41 -3.53
CA GLY A 226 5.73 -8.96 -2.40
C GLY A 226 5.44 -8.21 -1.11
N TRP A 227 5.28 -8.97 -0.02
CA TRP A 227 4.86 -8.45 1.28
C TRP A 227 5.74 -8.97 2.41
N ASN A 228 6.08 -8.06 3.33
CA ASN A 228 6.69 -8.38 4.62
C ASN A 228 5.67 -8.10 5.72
N ARG A 229 5.32 -9.13 6.49
CA ARG A 229 4.36 -9.02 7.57
C ARG A 229 4.99 -8.31 8.77
N HIS A 230 4.27 -7.34 9.35
CA HIS A 230 4.67 -6.66 10.58
C HIS A 230 4.57 -7.61 11.78
N LEU A 231 5.41 -7.39 12.80
CA LEU A 231 5.33 -8.13 14.05
C LEU A 231 3.94 -7.96 14.67
N HIS A 232 3.31 -9.06 15.08
CA HIS A 232 1.91 -9.08 15.54
C HIS A 232 1.66 -8.44 16.90
N LEU A 233 2.68 -8.18 17.71
CA LEU A 233 2.54 -7.69 19.09
C LEU A 233 1.80 -6.36 19.14
N GLY A 234 0.63 -6.37 19.80
CA GLY A 234 -0.26 -5.21 19.95
C GLY A 234 -1.30 -5.06 18.82
N TYR A 235 -1.23 -5.88 17.76
CA TYR A 235 -2.18 -5.88 16.65
C TYR A 235 -3.10 -7.09 16.68
N SER A 236 -2.60 -8.24 17.13
CA SER A 236 -3.34 -9.47 17.28
C SER A 236 -2.84 -10.28 18.47
N ALA A 237 -3.72 -11.11 19.04
CA ALA A 237 -3.40 -11.97 20.18
C ALA A 237 -2.46 -13.12 19.82
N LYS A 238 -2.43 -13.52 18.54
CA LYS A 238 -1.60 -14.60 18.01
C LYS A 238 -0.97 -14.16 16.71
N GLU A 239 0.12 -14.79 16.38
CA GLU A 239 0.72 -14.64 15.05
C GLU A 239 -0.19 -15.28 13.99
N ILE A 240 -0.84 -14.42 13.18
CA ILE A 240 -1.76 -14.80 12.11
C ILE A 240 -1.25 -14.28 10.78
N ASP A 241 -1.65 -14.93 9.68
CA ASP A 241 -1.36 -14.50 8.32
C ASP A 241 -2.66 -14.51 7.50
N PRO A 242 -3.47 -13.44 7.59
CA PRO A 242 -4.74 -13.37 6.88
C PRO A 242 -4.58 -13.30 5.35
N LEU A 243 -3.49 -12.76 4.79
CA LEU A 243 -3.23 -12.82 3.35
C LEU A 243 -3.07 -14.25 2.87
N ARG A 244 -2.19 -15.02 3.52
CA ARG A 244 -1.98 -16.44 3.22
C ARG A 244 -3.27 -17.24 3.40
N SER A 245 -4.00 -16.99 4.47
CA SER A 245 -5.26 -17.70 4.76
C SER A 245 -6.34 -17.42 3.72
N ALA A 246 -6.47 -16.16 3.26
CA ALA A 246 -7.45 -15.76 2.26
C ALA A 246 -7.09 -16.23 0.85
N LEU A 247 -5.82 -16.16 0.47
CA LEU A 247 -5.37 -16.34 -0.91
C LEU A 247 -4.89 -17.77 -1.22
N GLY A 248 -4.52 -18.56 -0.20
CA GLY A 248 -4.18 -19.98 -0.36
C GLY A 248 -3.09 -20.22 -1.41
N SER A 249 -3.42 -20.94 -2.48
CA SER A 249 -2.47 -21.27 -3.56
C SER A 249 -1.98 -20.09 -4.38
N ASP A 250 -2.67 -18.94 -4.32
CA ASP A 250 -2.26 -17.70 -4.99
C ASP A 250 -1.26 -16.89 -4.13
N CYS A 251 -0.83 -17.48 -2.99
CA CYS A 251 0.31 -17.01 -2.20
C CYS A 251 1.47 -18.01 -2.24
N ALA A 252 2.70 -17.50 -2.16
CA ALA A 252 3.91 -18.28 -1.96
C ALA A 252 4.72 -17.67 -0.81
N VAL A 253 4.99 -18.47 0.21
CA VAL A 253 5.87 -18.10 1.32
C VAL A 253 7.33 -18.25 0.86
N ASN A 254 8.15 -17.27 1.19
CA ASN A 254 9.60 -17.37 1.02
C ASN A 254 10.21 -17.98 2.29
N GLU A 255 10.26 -19.29 2.32
CA GLU A 255 10.75 -20.05 3.50
C GLU A 255 12.20 -19.67 3.89
N ALA A 256 13.03 -19.30 2.92
CA ALA A 256 14.40 -18.86 3.19
C ALA A 256 14.44 -17.49 3.89
N HIS A 257 13.53 -16.58 3.52
CA HIS A 257 13.35 -15.28 4.18
C HIS A 257 12.84 -15.46 5.60
N GLU A 258 11.75 -16.21 5.79
CA GLU A 258 11.17 -16.48 7.10
C GLU A 258 12.18 -17.16 8.04
N ALA A 259 12.90 -18.18 7.56
CA ALA A 259 13.95 -18.82 8.35
C ALA A 259 15.13 -17.87 8.70
N ALA A 260 15.36 -16.84 7.91
CA ALA A 260 16.39 -15.83 8.22
C ALA A 260 15.96 -14.89 9.34
N LEU A 261 14.65 -14.61 9.47
CA LEU A 261 14.10 -13.76 10.55
C LEU A 261 14.23 -14.41 11.93
N GLU A 262 14.27 -15.74 12.01
CA GLU A 262 14.45 -16.47 13.27
C GLU A 262 15.90 -16.47 13.77
N LYS A 263 16.84 -15.98 12.98
CA LYS A 263 18.24 -15.87 13.39
C LYS A 263 18.47 -14.62 14.22
N PRO A 264 19.20 -14.71 15.36
CA PRO A 264 19.59 -13.54 16.12
C PRO A 264 20.33 -12.53 15.22
N LEU A 265 20.10 -11.26 15.47
CA LEU A 265 20.93 -10.20 14.88
C LEU A 265 22.39 -10.36 15.33
N PRO A 266 23.37 -10.07 14.45
CA PRO A 266 24.79 -10.19 14.77
C PRO A 266 25.23 -9.22 15.86
#